data_897d79848b59fbe66a82bb660d3732bc
#
_entry.id   897d79848b59fbe66a82bb660d3732bc
#
_cell.length_a   1.000
_cell.length_b   1.000
_cell.length_c   1.000
_cell.angle_alpha   90.00
_cell.angle_beta   90.00
_cell.angle_gamma   90.00
#
_symmetry.space_group_name_H-M   'P 1'
#
loop_
_entity.id
_entity.type
_entity.pdbx_description
1 polymer ?
#
loop_
_entity_poly.entity_id
_entity_poly.type
_entity_poly.pdbx_seq_one_letter_code
_entity_poly.pdbx_strand_id
1 'polypeptide(L)'
;AAKRTKAANALPPLTSSLDFTLAAHGPGEGPTVLIVGGIQGDEPGGFSAAALLATHYRYDKGMVLIIPNLNFPSIIKRSRGLYGDMNRKFAVLGKNDPEYATIRRLQDIITRPEIDLILNLHDGSGFYRPTWESDTHNPKRWGQSVIIDQEELPGVAFGNLAETATAVTKDVNTRLLAAPHALYVRNTHTGDGDREMAKSLTWFALN
;
A
#
# COMPACT_ATOMS: atom_id res chain seq x y z
N ALA A 1 15.94 29.56 9.19
CA ALA A 1 15.78 28.12 9.01
C ALA A 1 15.64 27.49 10.40
N ALA A 2 14.41 27.19 10.82
CA ALA A 2 14.15 26.50 12.08
C ALA A 2 14.55 25.02 11.90
N LYS A 3 15.51 24.56 12.68
CA LYS A 3 15.83 23.13 12.80
C LYS A 3 14.59 22.41 13.33
N ARG A 4 13.91 21.64 12.48
CA ARG A 4 12.94 20.64 12.92
C ARG A 4 13.70 19.61 13.76
N THR A 5 13.61 19.69 15.07
CA THR A 5 13.99 18.60 15.95
C THR A 5 13.01 17.46 15.69
N LYS A 6 13.47 16.43 14.99
CA LYS A 6 12.75 15.15 14.90
C LYS A 6 12.58 14.63 16.32
N ALA A 7 11.38 14.76 16.89
CA ALA A 7 11.02 13.94 18.03
C ALA A 7 11.20 12.47 17.58
N ALA A 8 11.95 11.68 18.33
CA ALA A 8 12.07 10.26 18.08
C ALA A 8 10.63 9.71 18.01
N ASN A 9 10.23 9.26 16.83
CA ASN A 9 8.88 8.76 16.60
C ASN A 9 8.71 7.46 17.36
N ALA A 10 8.22 7.57 18.61
CA ALA A 10 7.82 6.38 19.35
C ALA A 10 6.72 5.69 18.55
N LEU A 11 6.97 4.43 18.15
CA LEU A 11 5.97 3.62 17.49
C LEU A 11 4.75 3.49 18.40
N PRO A 12 3.53 3.56 17.86
CA PRO A 12 2.35 3.35 18.68
C PRO A 12 2.40 1.95 19.31
N PRO A 13 1.95 1.79 20.57
CA PRO A 13 1.97 0.50 21.24
C PRO A 13 1.08 -0.51 20.50
N LEU A 14 1.47 -1.78 20.53
CA LEU A 14 0.62 -2.87 20.04
C LEU A 14 -0.63 -2.96 20.91
N THR A 15 -1.78 -3.07 20.30
CA THR A 15 -3.07 -3.17 20.99
C THR A 15 -3.40 -4.60 21.39
N SER A 16 -2.80 -5.59 20.72
CA SER A 16 -2.90 -7.01 21.04
C SER A 16 -1.74 -7.80 20.44
N SER A 17 -1.56 -9.06 20.86
CA SER A 17 -0.56 -9.98 20.30
C SER A 17 -0.83 -10.35 18.83
N LEU A 18 -2.05 -10.11 18.33
CA LEU A 18 -2.46 -10.38 16.94
C LEU A 18 -2.53 -9.12 16.09
N ASP A 19 -2.14 -7.97 16.64
CA ASP A 19 -2.06 -6.74 15.88
C ASP A 19 -0.84 -6.72 14.95
N PHE A 20 -0.86 -5.83 13.95
CA PHE A 20 0.25 -5.72 13.00
C PHE A 20 1.54 -5.20 13.65
N THR A 21 2.66 -5.59 13.08
CA THR A 21 3.97 -5.02 13.41
C THR A 21 4.30 -3.84 12.50
N LEU A 22 5.09 -2.91 13.02
CA LEU A 22 5.61 -1.76 12.27
C LEU A 22 7.11 -1.71 12.44
N ALA A 23 7.84 -1.97 11.35
CA ALA A 23 9.30 -1.84 11.29
C ALA A 23 9.67 -0.46 10.72
N ALA A 24 10.77 0.11 11.20
CA ALA A 24 11.31 1.38 10.72
C ALA A 24 12.77 1.22 10.32
N HIS A 25 13.13 1.64 9.11
CA HIS A 25 14.45 1.49 8.53
C HIS A 25 14.91 2.79 7.88
N GLY A 26 16.22 2.97 7.79
CA GLY A 26 16.86 4.10 7.12
C GLY A 26 17.35 5.19 8.07
N PRO A 27 18.22 6.11 7.59
CA PRO A 27 18.85 7.15 8.41
C PRO A 27 17.89 8.29 8.79
N GLY A 28 16.73 8.38 8.15
CA GLY A 28 15.72 9.39 8.41
C GLY A 28 15.93 10.73 7.72
N GLU A 29 16.95 10.87 6.89
CA GLU A 29 17.18 12.05 6.06
C GLU A 29 16.55 11.84 4.68
N GLY A 30 15.55 12.65 4.32
CA GLY A 30 14.81 12.55 3.06
C GLY A 30 13.36 12.09 3.25
N PRO A 31 12.71 11.57 2.20
CA PRO A 31 11.30 11.20 2.25
C PRO A 31 11.04 10.00 3.17
N THR A 32 9.82 9.94 3.68
CA THR A 32 9.30 8.82 4.45
C THR A 32 8.27 8.05 3.63
N VAL A 33 8.55 6.77 3.41
CA VAL A 33 7.67 5.86 2.66
C VAL A 33 7.03 4.85 3.62
N LEU A 34 5.71 4.73 3.59
CA LEU A 34 4.98 3.67 4.27
C LEU A 34 4.68 2.53 3.30
N ILE A 35 5.12 1.32 3.64
CA ILE A 35 4.82 0.09 2.88
C ILE A 35 3.87 -0.76 3.70
N VAL A 36 2.75 -1.15 3.11
CA VAL A 36 1.73 -1.98 3.74
C VAL A 36 1.56 -3.27 2.96
N GLY A 37 1.67 -4.40 3.64
CA GLY A 37 1.35 -5.72 3.11
C GLY A 37 0.35 -6.46 4.00
N GLY A 38 -0.38 -7.40 3.43
CA GLY A 38 -1.26 -8.28 4.18
C GLY A 38 -2.57 -7.66 4.66
N ILE A 39 -3.11 -6.69 3.94
CA ILE A 39 -4.46 -6.17 4.20
C ILE A 39 -5.53 -7.25 3.91
N GLN A 40 -5.22 -8.15 2.98
CA GLN A 40 -5.99 -9.36 2.66
C GLN A 40 -5.09 -10.58 2.87
N GLY A 41 -5.58 -11.56 3.62
CA GLY A 41 -4.77 -12.70 4.05
C GLY A 41 -4.65 -13.82 2.99
N ASP A 42 -5.42 -13.76 1.91
CA ASP A 42 -5.33 -14.65 0.75
C ASP A 42 -4.41 -14.12 -0.37
N GLU A 43 -3.70 -13.02 -0.11
CA GLU A 43 -2.78 -12.37 -1.04
C GLU A 43 -1.31 -12.51 -0.58
N PRO A 44 -0.70 -13.72 -0.73
CA PRO A 44 0.60 -14.03 -0.14
C PRO A 44 1.76 -13.24 -0.71
N GLY A 45 1.73 -12.81 -1.96
CA GLY A 45 2.78 -12.01 -2.58
C GLY A 45 2.92 -10.66 -1.90
N GLY A 46 1.80 -10.00 -1.56
CA GLY A 46 1.80 -8.70 -0.90
C GLY A 46 2.48 -8.71 0.47
N PHE A 47 2.07 -9.63 1.36
CA PHE A 47 2.68 -9.70 2.71
C PHE A 47 4.09 -10.33 2.70
N SER A 48 4.38 -11.26 1.77
CA SER A 48 5.73 -11.82 1.63
C SER A 48 6.72 -10.78 1.11
N ALA A 49 6.34 -9.98 0.11
CA ALA A 49 7.16 -8.89 -0.38
C ALA A 49 7.45 -7.86 0.73
N ALA A 50 6.43 -7.45 1.48
CA ALA A 50 6.62 -6.55 2.62
C ALA A 50 7.54 -7.14 3.69
N ALA A 51 7.41 -8.43 4.00
CA ALA A 51 8.29 -9.11 4.95
C ALA A 51 9.74 -9.16 4.47
N LEU A 52 9.98 -9.44 3.19
CA LEU A 52 11.32 -9.40 2.59
C LEU A 52 11.92 -8.00 2.64
N LEU A 53 11.13 -6.97 2.32
CA LEU A 53 11.56 -5.57 2.41
C LEU A 53 11.94 -5.19 3.85
N ALA A 54 11.23 -5.70 4.85
CA ALA A 54 11.54 -5.43 6.26
C ALA A 54 12.78 -6.17 6.79
N THR A 55 13.17 -7.29 6.17
CA THR A 55 14.18 -8.17 6.78
C THR A 55 15.45 -8.34 5.95
N HIS A 56 15.40 -8.15 4.63
CA HIS A 56 16.51 -8.46 3.73
C HIS A 56 17.08 -7.24 3.01
N TYR A 57 16.45 -6.08 3.14
CA TYR A 57 16.88 -4.86 2.46
C TYR A 57 17.46 -3.85 3.43
N ARG A 58 18.44 -3.11 2.96
CA ARG A 58 19.03 -1.98 3.64
C ARG A 58 18.64 -0.69 2.92
N TYR A 59 18.36 0.33 3.69
CA TYR A 59 17.89 1.62 3.20
C TYR A 59 18.92 2.70 3.53
N ASP A 60 19.55 3.27 2.52
CA ASP A 60 20.66 4.21 2.68
C ASP A 60 20.19 5.68 2.70
N LYS A 61 18.92 5.94 2.37
CA LYS A 61 18.31 7.29 2.37
C LYS A 61 16.87 7.24 2.82
N GLY A 62 16.39 8.35 3.39
CA GLY A 62 15.00 8.49 3.82
C GLY A 62 14.65 7.63 5.03
N MET A 63 13.36 7.47 5.23
CA MET A 63 12.76 6.57 6.23
C MET A 63 11.78 5.64 5.52
N VAL A 64 11.86 4.35 5.82
CA VAL A 64 10.89 3.37 5.32
C VAL A 64 10.21 2.70 6.51
N LEU A 65 8.91 2.91 6.59
CA LEU A 65 8.03 2.28 7.57
C LEU A 65 7.34 1.09 6.90
N ILE A 66 7.42 -0.09 7.49
CA ILE A 66 6.91 -1.32 6.86
C ILE A 66 5.95 -2.05 7.80
N ILE A 67 4.76 -2.32 7.30
CA ILE A 67 3.76 -3.17 7.93
C ILE A 67 3.61 -4.42 7.07
N PRO A 68 4.27 -5.55 7.43
CA PRO A 68 4.21 -6.75 6.60
C PRO A 68 2.94 -7.58 6.77
N ASN A 69 2.19 -7.39 7.84
CA ASN A 69 1.16 -8.30 8.31
C ASN A 69 -0.09 -7.57 8.85
N LEU A 70 -0.62 -6.62 8.09
CA LEU A 70 -1.68 -5.72 8.56
C LEU A 70 -2.88 -6.48 9.14
N ASN A 71 -3.45 -7.40 8.40
CA ASN A 71 -4.56 -8.25 8.85
C ASN A 71 -4.04 -9.65 9.21
N PHE A 72 -3.22 -9.72 10.25
CA PHE A 72 -2.56 -10.95 10.65
C PHE A 72 -3.51 -12.13 10.92
N PRO A 73 -4.68 -11.96 11.57
CA PRO A 73 -5.64 -13.04 11.72
C PRO A 73 -6.13 -13.62 10.38
N SER A 74 -6.34 -12.78 9.38
CA SER A 74 -6.75 -13.21 8.04
C SER A 74 -5.64 -13.93 7.29
N ILE A 75 -4.37 -13.53 7.47
CA ILE A 75 -3.19 -14.23 6.95
C ILE A 75 -3.11 -15.65 7.51
N ILE A 76 -3.25 -15.81 8.82
CA ILE A 76 -3.26 -17.14 9.48
C ILE A 76 -4.36 -18.03 8.91
N LYS A 77 -5.53 -17.47 8.63
CA LYS A 77 -6.68 -18.19 8.07
C LYS A 77 -6.64 -18.32 6.56
N ARG A 78 -5.68 -17.69 5.89
CA ARG A 78 -5.58 -17.65 4.42
C ARG A 78 -6.90 -17.23 3.78
N SER A 79 -7.50 -16.18 4.31
CA SER A 79 -8.79 -15.65 3.86
C SER A 79 -8.67 -14.18 3.51
N ARG A 80 -9.50 -13.70 2.60
CA ARG A 80 -9.55 -12.28 2.22
C ARG A 80 -9.80 -11.37 3.43
N GLY A 81 -10.64 -11.82 4.38
CA GLY A 81 -10.88 -11.15 5.64
C GLY A 81 -11.76 -12.01 6.55
N LEU A 82 -11.44 -12.08 7.83
CA LEU A 82 -12.25 -12.81 8.82
C LEU A 82 -13.58 -12.13 9.10
N TYR A 83 -13.59 -10.81 9.05
CA TYR A 83 -14.75 -9.97 9.39
C TYR A 83 -15.17 -9.12 8.18
N GLY A 84 -15.01 -9.67 6.98
CA GLY A 84 -15.18 -8.99 5.71
C GLY A 84 -13.88 -8.39 5.17
N ASP A 85 -13.92 -7.86 3.95
CA ASP A 85 -12.74 -7.25 3.30
C ASP A 85 -12.31 -5.97 4.03
N MET A 86 -11.17 -6.01 4.73
CA MET A 86 -10.62 -4.87 5.45
C MET A 86 -10.40 -3.67 4.51
N ASN A 87 -10.01 -3.91 3.25
CA ASN A 87 -9.79 -2.86 2.26
C ASN A 87 -11.10 -2.22 1.73
N ARG A 88 -12.22 -2.44 2.41
CA ARG A 88 -13.54 -1.81 2.17
C ARG A 88 -14.08 -1.06 3.40
N LYS A 89 -13.26 -0.91 4.44
CA LYS A 89 -13.72 -0.38 5.74
C LYS A 89 -13.16 1.00 6.09
N PHE A 90 -12.37 1.62 5.21
CA PHE A 90 -11.67 2.88 5.55
C PHE A 90 -12.57 4.12 5.51
N ALA A 91 -13.65 4.13 4.75
CA ALA A 91 -14.57 5.27 4.68
C ALA A 91 -15.53 5.33 5.86
N VAL A 92 -16.10 4.17 6.24
CA VAL A 92 -17.06 4.09 7.34
C VAL A 92 -16.74 2.85 8.17
N LEU A 93 -16.39 3.06 9.42
CA LEU A 93 -16.02 2.01 10.35
C LEU A 93 -16.78 2.15 11.65
N GLY A 94 -17.64 1.18 11.98
CA GLY A 94 -18.36 1.13 13.25
C GLY A 94 -17.44 0.77 14.40
N LYS A 95 -17.62 1.40 15.57
CA LYS A 95 -16.81 1.13 16.78
C LYS A 95 -16.90 -0.33 17.27
N ASN A 96 -17.94 -1.05 16.86
CA ASN A 96 -18.15 -2.45 17.21
C ASN A 96 -17.53 -3.41 16.17
N ASP A 97 -16.91 -2.91 15.09
CA ASP A 97 -16.19 -3.78 14.14
C ASP A 97 -14.97 -4.39 14.84
N PRO A 98 -14.76 -5.71 14.77
CA PRO A 98 -13.60 -6.36 15.41
C PRO A 98 -12.24 -5.83 14.93
N GLU A 99 -12.17 -5.25 13.72
CA GLU A 99 -10.96 -4.68 13.14
C GLU A 99 -10.85 -3.16 13.40
N TYR A 100 -11.76 -2.57 14.18
CA TYR A 100 -11.81 -1.13 14.44
C TYR A 100 -10.47 -0.59 14.96
N ALA A 101 -9.90 -1.22 15.98
CA ALA A 101 -8.66 -0.74 16.60
C ALA A 101 -7.46 -0.81 15.62
N THR A 102 -7.35 -1.89 14.86
CA THR A 102 -6.30 -2.09 13.85
C THR A 102 -6.40 -1.05 12.74
N ILE A 103 -7.59 -0.84 12.19
CA ILE A 103 -7.82 0.15 11.13
C ILE A 103 -7.56 1.57 11.63
N ARG A 104 -8.06 1.93 12.82
CA ARG A 104 -7.81 3.26 13.41
C ARG A 104 -6.32 3.51 13.62
N ARG A 105 -5.61 2.53 14.15
CA ARG A 105 -4.15 2.64 14.32
C ARG A 105 -3.42 2.85 12.99
N LEU A 106 -3.85 2.18 11.91
CA LEU A 106 -3.28 2.40 10.58
C LEU A 106 -3.63 3.79 10.05
N GLN A 107 -4.88 4.23 10.20
CA GLN A 107 -5.30 5.59 9.83
C GLN A 107 -4.46 6.66 10.55
N ASP A 108 -4.22 6.49 11.85
CA ASP A 108 -3.37 7.39 12.63
C ASP A 108 -1.90 7.42 12.14
N ILE A 109 -1.41 6.32 11.56
CA ILE A 109 -0.09 6.28 10.92
C ILE A 109 -0.11 7.01 9.57
N ILE A 110 -1.10 6.74 8.73
CA ILE A 110 -1.23 7.32 7.39
C ILE A 110 -1.35 8.85 7.45
N THR A 111 -2.08 9.36 8.43
CA THR A 111 -2.31 10.82 8.59
C THR A 111 -1.13 11.57 9.18
N ARG A 112 -0.02 10.93 9.46
CA ARG A 112 1.17 11.61 9.97
C ARG A 112 1.80 12.50 8.89
N PRO A 113 2.13 13.76 9.25
CA PRO A 113 2.64 14.72 8.28
C PRO A 113 4.01 14.37 7.69
N GLU A 114 4.72 13.43 8.29
CA GLU A 114 6.00 12.95 7.79
C GLU A 114 5.89 11.86 6.71
N ILE A 115 4.70 11.27 6.47
CA ILE A 115 4.51 10.27 5.42
C ILE A 115 4.37 10.98 4.07
N ASP A 116 5.31 10.73 3.19
CA ASP A 116 5.36 11.33 1.85
C ASP A 116 4.77 10.43 0.77
N LEU A 117 4.85 9.11 0.95
CA LEU A 117 4.37 8.14 -0.03
C LEU A 117 3.88 6.87 0.66
N ILE A 118 2.83 6.26 0.12
CA ILE A 118 2.28 4.99 0.60
C ILE A 118 2.28 3.96 -0.53
N LEU A 119 2.83 2.78 -0.28
CA LEU A 119 2.76 1.61 -1.13
C LEU A 119 1.91 0.54 -0.45
N ASN A 120 0.77 0.20 -1.03
CA ASN A 120 -0.09 -0.88 -0.56
C ASN A 120 0.10 -2.10 -1.47
N LEU A 121 0.67 -3.17 -0.92
CA LEU A 121 1.08 -4.35 -1.68
C LEU A 121 -0.03 -5.41 -1.68
N HIS A 122 -0.41 -5.84 -2.87
CA HIS A 122 -1.47 -6.80 -3.11
C HIS A 122 -1.03 -7.91 -4.07
N ASP A 123 -1.84 -8.96 -4.15
CA ASP A 123 -1.86 -9.86 -5.29
C ASP A 123 -3.07 -9.57 -6.16
N GLY A 124 -2.87 -9.61 -7.46
CA GLY A 124 -3.95 -9.46 -8.42
C GLY A 124 -4.03 -10.65 -9.36
N SER A 125 -5.24 -11.02 -9.77
CA SER A 125 -5.44 -12.11 -10.73
C SER A 125 -5.05 -11.71 -12.14
N GLY A 126 -4.27 -12.55 -12.82
CA GLY A 126 -3.82 -12.33 -14.20
C GLY A 126 -2.89 -11.14 -14.35
N PHE A 127 -2.85 -10.57 -15.53
CA PHE A 127 -1.94 -9.49 -15.91
C PHE A 127 -2.76 -8.34 -16.48
N TYR A 128 -2.75 -7.20 -15.82
CA TYR A 128 -3.39 -6.01 -16.37
C TYR A 128 -2.71 -5.60 -17.69
N ARG A 129 -3.52 -5.33 -18.69
CA ARG A 129 -3.11 -4.74 -19.96
C ARG A 129 -4.13 -3.68 -20.36
N PRO A 130 -3.69 -2.54 -20.90
CA PRO A 130 -4.61 -1.49 -21.36
C PRO A 130 -5.57 -1.97 -22.46
N THR A 131 -5.13 -2.96 -23.25
CA THR A 131 -5.90 -3.58 -24.33
C THR A 131 -6.08 -5.08 -24.08
N TRP A 132 -7.07 -5.68 -24.72
CA TRP A 132 -7.31 -7.13 -24.63
C TRP A 132 -6.26 -7.88 -25.45
N GLU A 133 -5.49 -8.75 -24.80
CA GLU A 133 -4.53 -9.64 -25.41
C GLU A 133 -4.97 -11.11 -25.28
N SER A 134 -5.48 -11.50 -24.11
CA SER A 134 -5.96 -12.85 -23.80
C SER A 134 -6.84 -12.85 -22.55
N ASP A 135 -7.39 -14.02 -22.20
CA ASP A 135 -8.19 -14.19 -20.98
C ASP A 135 -7.40 -13.90 -19.69
N THR A 136 -6.08 -14.03 -19.73
CA THR A 136 -5.21 -13.74 -18.59
C THR A 136 -4.53 -12.37 -18.68
N HIS A 137 -4.51 -11.72 -19.85
CA HIS A 137 -3.87 -10.45 -20.15
C HIS A 137 -4.89 -9.49 -20.75
N ASN A 138 -5.53 -8.65 -19.93
CA ASN A 138 -6.58 -7.77 -20.40
C ASN A 138 -6.92 -6.66 -19.36
N PRO A 139 -7.76 -5.67 -19.73
CA PRO A 139 -8.12 -4.56 -18.84
C PRO A 139 -8.91 -4.95 -17.58
N LYS A 140 -9.50 -6.15 -17.53
CA LYS A 140 -10.25 -6.63 -16.36
C LYS A 140 -9.38 -7.29 -15.31
N ARG A 141 -8.08 -7.48 -15.59
CA ARG A 141 -7.12 -8.08 -14.65
C ARG A 141 -6.50 -7.02 -13.75
N TRP A 142 -6.02 -7.45 -12.60
CA TRP A 142 -5.46 -6.58 -11.56
C TRP A 142 -3.97 -6.83 -11.32
N GLY A 143 -3.47 -8.01 -11.64
CA GLY A 143 -2.06 -8.38 -11.44
C GLY A 143 -1.12 -7.61 -12.35
N GLN A 144 0.15 -7.54 -11.95
CA GLN A 144 1.23 -6.86 -12.66
C GLN A 144 0.87 -5.41 -13.04
N SER A 145 0.34 -4.68 -12.06
CA SER A 145 0.02 -3.26 -12.23
C SER A 145 0.45 -2.42 -11.03
N VAL A 146 0.83 -1.19 -11.30
CA VAL A 146 0.93 -0.12 -10.30
C VAL A 146 -0.35 0.70 -10.40
N ILE A 147 -1.17 0.61 -9.38
CA ILE A 147 -2.50 1.23 -9.37
C ILE A 147 -2.39 2.59 -8.71
N ILE A 148 -2.88 3.61 -9.40
CA ILE A 148 -3.08 4.95 -8.89
C ILE A 148 -4.57 5.28 -8.95
N ASP A 149 -5.06 6.03 -7.96
CA ASP A 149 -6.47 6.39 -7.86
C ASP A 149 -6.74 7.80 -8.41
N GLN A 150 -5.70 8.54 -8.68
CA GLN A 150 -5.72 9.83 -9.38
C GLN A 150 -4.33 10.15 -9.95
N GLU A 151 -4.28 11.06 -10.91
CA GLU A 151 -3.03 11.41 -11.58
C GLU A 151 -2.16 12.33 -10.73
N GLU A 152 -2.79 13.28 -10.06
CA GLU A 152 -2.11 14.32 -9.29
C GLU A 152 -2.77 14.54 -7.92
N LEU A 153 -1.94 14.78 -6.92
CA LEU A 153 -2.33 15.25 -5.60
C LEU A 153 -1.59 16.57 -5.31
N PRO A 154 -2.21 17.73 -5.54
CA PRO A 154 -1.53 19.01 -5.45
C PRO A 154 -1.00 19.33 -4.05
N GLY A 155 0.17 19.95 -3.99
CA GLY A 155 0.74 20.50 -2.75
C GLY A 155 1.47 19.52 -1.85
N VAL A 156 1.63 18.26 -2.26
CA VAL A 156 2.36 17.24 -1.48
C VAL A 156 3.57 16.70 -2.24
N ALA A 157 4.55 16.18 -1.52
CA ALA A 157 5.67 15.46 -2.11
C ALA A 157 5.16 14.22 -2.85
N PHE A 158 5.77 13.90 -3.98
CA PHE A 158 5.33 12.81 -4.87
C PHE A 158 3.89 12.93 -5.38
N GLY A 159 3.30 14.10 -5.32
CA GLY A 159 1.91 14.33 -5.72
C GLY A 159 1.62 14.12 -7.20
N ASN A 160 2.63 14.12 -8.09
CA ASN A 160 2.48 13.66 -9.47
C ASN A 160 2.53 12.12 -9.49
N LEU A 161 1.40 11.49 -9.15
CA LEU A 161 1.29 10.04 -9.02
C LEU A 161 1.46 9.32 -10.34
N ALA A 162 0.96 9.88 -11.44
CA ALA A 162 1.07 9.29 -12.78
C ALA A 162 2.54 9.23 -13.23
N GLU A 163 3.30 10.30 -13.05
CA GLU A 163 4.72 10.35 -13.39
C GLU A 163 5.53 9.43 -12.49
N THR A 164 5.31 9.49 -11.17
CA THR A 164 5.98 8.64 -10.18
C THR A 164 5.75 7.16 -10.47
N ALA A 165 4.50 6.74 -10.69
CA ALA A 165 4.15 5.36 -11.02
C ALA A 165 4.77 4.92 -12.35
N THR A 166 4.79 5.79 -13.35
CA THR A 166 5.40 5.50 -14.66
C THR A 166 6.91 5.32 -14.54
N ALA A 167 7.59 6.18 -13.78
CA ALA A 167 9.04 6.06 -13.57
C ALA A 167 9.39 4.76 -12.83
N VAL A 168 8.67 4.43 -11.76
CA VAL A 168 8.84 3.16 -11.01
C VAL A 168 8.59 1.96 -11.91
N THR A 169 7.48 1.95 -12.65
CA THR A 169 7.12 0.87 -13.57
C THR A 169 8.19 0.66 -14.63
N LYS A 170 8.69 1.74 -15.22
CA LYS A 170 9.77 1.68 -16.22
C LYS A 170 11.05 1.07 -15.64
N ASP A 171 11.49 1.51 -14.46
CA ASP A 171 12.71 0.96 -13.84
C ASP A 171 12.55 -0.52 -13.49
N VAL A 172 11.43 -0.90 -12.87
CA VAL A 172 11.15 -2.31 -12.52
C VAL A 172 11.14 -3.20 -13.77
N ASN A 173 10.50 -2.76 -14.85
CA ASN A 173 10.40 -3.53 -16.09
C ASN A 173 11.75 -3.80 -16.73
N THR A 174 12.76 -2.96 -16.52
CA THR A 174 14.13 -3.23 -17.01
C THR A 174 14.81 -4.40 -16.30
N ARG A 175 14.30 -4.81 -15.14
CA ARG A 175 14.89 -5.84 -14.27
C ARG A 175 14.10 -7.14 -14.30
N LEU A 176 12.94 -7.18 -14.96
CA LEU A 176 12.12 -8.38 -15.05
C LEU A 176 12.71 -9.38 -16.04
N LEU A 177 12.71 -10.65 -15.65
CA LEU A 177 13.28 -11.75 -16.46
C LEU A 177 12.42 -12.08 -17.68
N ALA A 178 11.14 -11.76 -17.67
CA ALA A 178 10.20 -12.11 -18.72
C ALA A 178 9.30 -10.93 -19.10
N ALA A 179 9.33 -10.55 -20.37
CA ALA A 179 8.52 -9.46 -20.90
C ALA A 179 6.99 -9.59 -20.63
N PRO A 180 6.38 -10.81 -20.68
CA PRO A 180 4.97 -10.98 -20.31
C PRO A 180 4.63 -10.56 -18.88
N HIS A 181 5.62 -10.50 -17.99
CA HIS A 181 5.43 -10.08 -16.60
C HIS A 181 5.57 -8.56 -16.39
N ALA A 182 5.68 -7.77 -17.46
CA ALA A 182 5.81 -6.34 -17.35
C ALA A 182 4.64 -5.71 -16.57
N LEU A 183 4.98 -4.78 -15.69
CA LEU A 183 4.05 -3.94 -14.94
C LEU A 183 3.52 -2.81 -15.83
N TYR A 184 2.27 -2.45 -15.63
CA TYR A 184 1.62 -1.30 -16.26
C TYR A 184 1.02 -0.38 -15.21
N VAL A 185 1.03 0.91 -15.45
CA VAL A 185 0.29 1.84 -14.62
C VAL A 185 -1.19 1.71 -14.96
N ARG A 186 -2.02 1.58 -13.92
CA ARG A 186 -3.47 1.56 -14.02
C ARG A 186 -4.04 2.71 -13.20
N ASN A 187 -4.68 3.65 -13.87
CA ASN A 187 -5.46 4.68 -13.20
C ASN A 187 -6.89 4.19 -13.00
N THR A 188 -7.33 4.12 -11.75
CA THR A 188 -8.69 3.71 -11.38
C THR A 188 -9.59 4.92 -11.07
N HIS A 189 -9.07 6.13 -11.20
CA HIS A 189 -9.87 7.34 -11.09
C HIS A 189 -10.79 7.46 -12.31
N THR A 190 -12.05 7.16 -12.12
CA THR A 190 -13.07 7.20 -13.17
C THR A 190 -14.12 8.29 -12.93
N GLY A 191 -13.73 9.44 -12.40
CA GLY A 191 -14.68 10.52 -12.13
C GLY A 191 -15.77 10.06 -11.15
N ASP A 192 -17.03 10.09 -11.57
CA ASP A 192 -18.17 9.81 -10.68
C ASP A 192 -18.42 8.33 -10.35
N GLY A 193 -17.56 7.40 -10.77
CA GLY A 193 -18.04 6.02 -10.94
C GLY A 193 -17.39 4.92 -10.13
N ASP A 194 -16.15 5.00 -9.72
CA ASP A 194 -15.54 3.82 -9.09
C ASP A 194 -15.75 3.78 -7.56
N ARG A 195 -16.99 3.47 -7.19
CA ARG A 195 -17.41 3.34 -5.80
C ARG A 195 -16.73 2.17 -5.08
N GLU A 196 -16.11 1.25 -5.79
CA GLU A 196 -15.41 0.12 -5.15
C GLU A 196 -14.14 0.58 -4.44
N MET A 197 -13.43 1.55 -5.01
CA MET A 197 -12.23 2.13 -4.40
C MET A 197 -12.54 3.09 -3.25
N ALA A 198 -13.74 3.68 -3.21
CA ALA A 198 -14.16 4.69 -2.23
C ALA A 198 -14.23 4.24 -0.75
N LYS A 199 -13.74 3.05 -0.42
CA LYS A 199 -13.66 2.53 0.96
C LYS A 199 -12.30 1.90 1.25
N SER A 200 -11.39 1.97 0.30
CA SER A 200 -10.07 1.36 0.38
C SER A 200 -9.09 2.19 1.21
N LEU A 201 -7.95 1.58 1.54
CA LEU A 201 -6.82 2.27 2.15
C LEU A 201 -6.34 3.41 1.23
N THR A 202 -6.21 3.16 -0.08
CA THR A 202 -5.79 4.17 -1.06
C THR A 202 -6.73 5.36 -1.08
N TRP A 203 -8.04 5.11 -1.10
CA TRP A 203 -9.03 6.18 -1.00
C TRP A 203 -8.84 7.02 0.25
N PHE A 204 -8.65 6.40 1.42
CA PHE A 204 -8.43 7.10 2.68
C PHE A 204 -7.14 7.95 2.68
N ALA A 205 -6.09 7.44 2.04
CA ALA A 205 -4.81 8.15 1.97
C ALA A 205 -4.86 9.39 1.06
N LEU A 206 -5.82 9.45 0.13
CA LEU A 206 -5.98 10.55 -0.83
C LEU A 206 -7.04 11.60 -0.42
N ASN A 207 -7.84 11.32 0.63
CA ASN A 207 -8.92 12.19 1.12
C ASN A 207 -8.74 12.57 2.58
#